data_6a36fab4f63695bff86d11d3c96ce8a3
#
_entry.id   6a36fab4f63695bff86d11d3c96ce8a3
#
_cell.length_a   1.000
_cell.length_b   1.000
_cell.length_c   1.000
_cell.angle_alpha   90.00
_cell.angle_beta   90.00
_cell.angle_gamma   90.00
#
_symmetry.space_group_name_H-M   'P 1'
#
loop_
_entity.id
_entity.type
_entity.pdbx_description
1 polymer ?
#
loop_
_entity_poly.entity_id
_entity_poly.type
_entity_poly.pdbx_seq_one_letter_code
_entity_poly.pdbx_strand_id
1 'polypeptide(L)'
;MAEDILSPEHLTMEESLEDWVITKCENWRDNYVSNYEDRFEEYYRLWRGQWDPSDSERASERSRIISPALQQAVESSVAELEEATFGRGKWFDITDDVADEDNQDIMFLRQKLTEDFENTKVRKAVAECLINAAVFGTGVGEIILEEIKEMAPATQPVMGGDLTAVGVNITDRIVVKLKPVMPQNFLIDPVATSVEDAMGVAVDEFVSRHAVEMLQESGVYRETYLGSAAPDTDLEPDQDITVYNDDKIRLTKYYGLVPSELLKAEDVDVEEEGMYVEAIVVIANGGTILKAEANPYMMQDRPIVAFPWDVVPSRFWGRGVCEKGYNSQKALDTELRARIDALALTIHPMMAVDATRLPRGAKPEIRPGKMILTNGDPREVLQPFNFGQVGQITFAQAQALQGMVQQATG
;
A
#
# COMPACT_ATOMS: atom_id res chain seq x y z
N MET A 1 -18.90 36.74 -28.15
CA MET A 1 -18.27 36.77 -26.81
C MET A 1 -18.24 35.33 -26.23
N ALA A 2 -17.58 34.43 -26.94
CA ALA A 2 -17.35 33.05 -26.49
C ALA A 2 -16.07 32.44 -27.10
N GLU A 3 -15.14 33.29 -27.57
CA GLU A 3 -13.89 32.85 -28.20
C GLU A 3 -12.63 33.22 -27.42
N ASP A 4 -12.75 33.84 -26.24
CA ASP A 4 -11.59 34.32 -25.45
C ASP A 4 -11.19 33.43 -24.27
N ILE A 5 -11.69 32.16 -24.17
CA ILE A 5 -11.40 31.30 -23.00
C ILE A 5 -10.34 30.22 -23.30
N LEU A 6 -9.89 30.11 -24.56
CA LEU A 6 -8.94 29.05 -24.96
C LEU A 6 -7.72 29.61 -25.74
N SER A 7 -7.19 30.75 -25.33
CA SER A 7 -5.89 31.18 -25.84
C SER A 7 -4.77 30.56 -25.00
N PRO A 8 -3.72 30.04 -25.60
CA PRO A 8 -2.58 29.42 -24.93
C PRO A 8 -1.68 30.39 -24.15
N GLU A 9 -2.10 31.63 -23.95
CA GLU A 9 -1.35 32.72 -23.30
C GLU A 9 -1.20 32.58 -21.77
N HIS A 10 -1.67 31.49 -21.14
CA HIS A 10 -1.49 31.27 -19.71
C HIS A 10 -0.38 30.27 -19.36
N LEU A 11 0.29 29.69 -20.33
CA LEU A 11 1.58 29.06 -20.08
C LEU A 11 2.60 30.20 -20.02
N THR A 12 2.99 30.59 -18.81
CA THR A 12 4.16 31.46 -18.64
C THR A 12 5.33 30.75 -19.30
N MET A 13 5.96 31.37 -20.30
CA MET A 13 7.03 30.80 -21.14
C MET A 13 8.33 30.45 -20.38
N GLU A 14 8.23 30.14 -19.09
CA GLU A 14 9.34 29.79 -18.21
C GLU A 14 9.12 28.43 -17.48
N GLU A 15 7.96 27.78 -17.64
CA GLU A 15 7.68 26.51 -16.96
C GLU A 15 8.33 25.36 -17.73
N SER A 16 9.30 24.68 -17.11
CA SER A 16 9.92 23.49 -17.69
C SER A 16 8.98 22.29 -17.57
N LEU A 17 9.19 21.25 -18.40
CA LEU A 17 8.43 19.99 -18.29
C LEU A 17 8.53 19.40 -16.88
N GLU A 18 9.73 19.49 -16.30
CA GLU A 18 10.02 19.06 -14.95
C GLU A 18 9.15 19.77 -13.91
N ASP A 19 9.18 21.12 -13.91
CA ASP A 19 8.42 21.94 -12.97
C ASP A 19 6.92 21.68 -13.08
N TRP A 20 6.42 21.53 -14.31
CA TRP A 20 5.02 21.25 -14.57
C TRP A 20 4.58 19.91 -13.95
N VAL A 21 5.32 18.82 -14.21
CA VAL A 21 5.00 17.49 -13.68
C VAL A 21 5.11 17.46 -12.17
N ILE A 22 6.18 18.05 -11.61
CA ILE A 22 6.41 18.11 -10.16
C ILE A 22 5.27 18.85 -9.48
N THR A 23 4.90 20.04 -9.98
CA THR A 23 3.80 20.84 -9.42
C THR A 23 2.48 20.06 -9.42
N LYS A 24 2.19 19.28 -10.49
CA LYS A 24 1.00 18.42 -10.51
C LYS A 24 1.08 17.30 -9.47
N CYS A 25 2.21 16.60 -9.40
CA CYS A 25 2.41 15.52 -8.43
C CYS A 25 2.35 16.03 -6.98
N GLU A 26 2.92 17.21 -6.68
CA GLU A 26 2.84 17.82 -5.35
C GLU A 26 1.40 18.18 -4.98
N ASN A 27 0.64 18.82 -5.87
CA ASN A 27 -0.76 19.12 -5.63
C ASN A 27 -1.60 17.88 -5.38
N TRP A 28 -1.35 16.78 -6.08
CA TRP A 28 -2.04 15.50 -5.88
C TRP A 28 -1.64 14.84 -4.55
N ARG A 29 -0.36 14.96 -4.18
CA ARG A 29 0.15 14.49 -2.89
C ARG A 29 -0.47 15.27 -1.73
N ASP A 30 -0.51 16.59 -1.81
CA ASP A 30 -1.12 17.43 -0.78
C ASP A 30 -2.61 17.10 -0.60
N ASN A 31 -3.31 16.79 -1.70
CA ASN A 31 -4.68 16.32 -1.62
C ASN A 31 -4.80 14.95 -0.95
N TYR A 32 -3.90 14.02 -1.28
CA TYR A 32 -3.86 12.70 -0.64
C TYR A 32 -3.57 12.82 0.86
N VAL A 33 -2.53 13.55 1.25
CA VAL A 33 -2.14 13.78 2.65
C VAL A 33 -3.30 14.41 3.44
N SER A 34 -3.92 15.46 2.89
CA SER A 34 -5.00 16.18 3.59
C SER A 34 -6.29 15.37 3.78
N ASN A 35 -6.60 14.41 2.88
CA ASN A 35 -7.91 13.75 2.87
C ASN A 35 -7.87 12.27 3.22
N TYR A 36 -6.77 11.57 2.98
CA TYR A 36 -6.72 10.10 3.02
C TYR A 36 -5.63 9.54 3.94
N GLU A 37 -4.46 10.15 4.05
CA GLU A 37 -3.29 9.59 4.72
C GLU A 37 -3.58 9.14 6.15
N ASP A 38 -4.05 10.05 7.01
CA ASP A 38 -4.37 9.75 8.42
C ASP A 38 -5.33 8.56 8.56
N ARG A 39 -6.34 8.50 7.67
CA ARG A 39 -7.35 7.42 7.71
C ARG A 39 -6.78 6.10 7.25
N PHE A 40 -5.97 6.10 6.20
CA PHE A 40 -5.36 4.90 5.64
C PHE A 40 -4.32 4.33 6.60
N GLU A 41 -3.54 5.19 7.24
CA GLU A 41 -2.62 4.77 8.30
C GLU A 41 -3.37 4.12 9.46
N GLU A 42 -4.48 4.70 9.89
CA GLU A 42 -5.30 4.14 10.95
C GLU A 42 -5.94 2.79 10.54
N TYR A 43 -6.42 2.64 9.29
CA TYR A 43 -6.93 1.36 8.77
C TYR A 43 -5.83 0.30 8.75
N TYR A 44 -4.64 0.65 8.32
CA TYR A 44 -3.49 -0.25 8.30
C TYR A 44 -3.11 -0.72 9.72
N ARG A 45 -3.03 0.21 10.68
CA ARG A 45 -2.76 -0.12 12.09
C ARG A 45 -3.81 -1.05 12.67
N LEU A 46 -5.10 -0.79 12.43
CA LEU A 46 -6.18 -1.66 12.89
C LEU A 46 -6.10 -3.07 12.31
N TRP A 47 -5.80 -3.16 11.00
CA TRP A 47 -5.60 -4.45 10.35
C TRP A 47 -4.38 -5.20 10.92
N ARG A 48 -3.25 -4.50 11.12
CA ARG A 48 -2.04 -5.08 11.70
C ARG A 48 -2.15 -5.34 13.20
N GLY A 49 -3.17 -4.83 13.88
CA GLY A 49 -3.28 -4.89 15.34
C GLY A 49 -2.23 -4.04 16.06
N GLN A 50 -1.76 -2.99 15.41
CA GLN A 50 -0.77 -2.06 15.96
C GLN A 50 -1.43 -0.93 16.75
N TRP A 51 -0.71 -0.45 17.78
CA TRP A 51 -1.17 0.64 18.61
C TRP A 51 -1.16 1.97 17.89
N ASP A 52 -2.16 2.80 18.20
CA ASP A 52 -2.12 4.20 17.86
C ASP A 52 -1.06 4.92 18.72
N PRO A 53 -0.22 5.82 18.17
CA PRO A 53 0.73 6.61 18.93
C PRO A 53 0.08 7.39 20.08
N SER A 54 -1.15 7.88 19.91
CA SER A 54 -1.94 8.54 20.96
C SER A 54 -2.27 7.61 22.14
N ASP A 55 -2.37 6.30 21.91
CA ASP A 55 -2.57 5.30 22.96
C ASP A 55 -1.28 5.00 23.75
N SER A 56 -0.10 5.40 23.25
CA SER A 56 1.18 5.22 23.96
C SER A 56 1.28 6.04 25.24
N GLU A 57 0.53 7.15 25.33
CA GLU A 57 0.44 8.00 26.52
C GLU A 57 -0.38 7.35 27.66
N ARG A 58 -1.09 6.27 27.38
CA ARG A 58 -1.81 5.54 28.42
C ARG A 58 -0.86 4.98 29.47
N ALA A 59 -1.26 5.08 30.72
CA ALA A 59 -0.52 4.47 31.85
C ALA A 59 -0.22 3.01 31.54
N SER A 60 1.01 2.56 31.82
CA SER A 60 1.50 1.20 31.55
C SER A 60 0.67 0.10 32.23
N GLU A 61 -0.14 0.47 33.21
CA GLU A 61 -1.02 -0.43 33.98
C GLU A 61 -2.37 -0.70 33.29
N ARG A 62 -2.70 0.03 32.21
CA ARG A 62 -3.97 -0.14 31.49
C ARG A 62 -3.84 -1.13 30.32
N SER A 63 -4.95 -1.82 30.06
CA SER A 63 -5.04 -2.77 28.96
C SER A 63 -4.81 -2.10 27.59
N ARG A 64 -4.00 -2.75 26.76
CA ARG A 64 -3.67 -2.35 25.41
C ARG A 64 -4.09 -3.39 24.39
N ILE A 65 -5.18 -4.11 24.61
CA ILE A 65 -5.66 -5.14 23.69
C ILE A 65 -6.33 -4.54 22.47
N ILE A 66 -6.10 -5.16 21.31
CA ILE A 66 -6.81 -4.91 20.06
C ILE A 66 -7.47 -6.23 19.65
N SER A 67 -8.75 -6.19 19.34
CA SER A 67 -9.49 -7.36 18.86
C SER A 67 -9.08 -7.73 17.44
N PRO A 68 -8.82 -9.00 17.10
CA PRO A 68 -8.47 -9.42 15.76
C PRO A 68 -9.68 -9.53 14.81
N ALA A 69 -10.86 -9.03 15.19
CA ALA A 69 -12.09 -9.23 14.44
C ALA A 69 -12.01 -8.62 13.01
N LEU A 70 -11.46 -7.41 12.89
CA LEU A 70 -11.29 -6.74 11.60
C LEU A 70 -10.19 -7.41 10.75
N GLN A 71 -9.09 -7.81 11.38
CA GLN A 71 -8.04 -8.57 10.72
C GLN A 71 -8.59 -9.85 10.09
N GLN A 72 -9.35 -10.64 10.88
CA GLN A 72 -9.97 -11.87 10.39
C GLN A 72 -10.94 -11.62 9.23
N ALA A 73 -11.71 -10.53 9.30
CA ALA A 73 -12.63 -10.17 8.23
C ALA A 73 -11.90 -9.85 6.92
N VAL A 74 -10.82 -9.08 6.97
CA VAL A 74 -9.98 -8.77 5.79
C VAL A 74 -9.36 -10.04 5.23
N GLU A 75 -8.71 -10.84 6.07
CA GLU A 75 -8.02 -12.06 5.63
C GLU A 75 -8.98 -13.10 5.04
N SER A 76 -10.16 -13.28 5.62
CA SER A 76 -11.16 -14.23 5.09
C SER A 76 -11.74 -13.74 3.75
N SER A 77 -12.09 -12.47 3.64
CA SER A 77 -12.64 -11.92 2.39
C SER A 77 -11.62 -11.96 1.25
N VAL A 78 -10.36 -11.67 1.52
CA VAL A 78 -9.27 -11.77 0.52
C VAL A 78 -9.05 -13.23 0.12
N ALA A 79 -9.03 -14.16 1.08
CA ALA A 79 -8.85 -15.59 0.81
C ALA A 79 -10.01 -16.16 -0.06
N GLU A 80 -11.24 -15.74 0.19
CA GLU A 80 -12.40 -16.14 -0.63
C GLU A 80 -12.29 -15.62 -2.06
N LEU A 81 -11.86 -14.37 -2.26
CA LEU A 81 -11.64 -13.81 -3.60
C LEU A 81 -10.47 -14.47 -4.31
N GLU A 82 -9.37 -14.74 -3.60
CA GLU A 82 -8.23 -15.45 -4.16
C GLU A 82 -8.62 -16.87 -4.61
N GLU A 83 -9.38 -17.61 -3.79
CA GLU A 83 -9.89 -18.93 -4.14
C GLU A 83 -10.88 -18.86 -5.31
N ALA A 84 -11.77 -17.87 -5.35
CA ALA A 84 -12.69 -17.69 -6.45
C ALA A 84 -11.99 -17.40 -7.78
N THR A 85 -10.88 -16.65 -7.74
CA THR A 85 -10.12 -16.24 -8.93
C THR A 85 -9.17 -17.35 -9.40
N PHE A 86 -8.39 -17.93 -8.49
CA PHE A 86 -7.28 -18.85 -8.83
C PHE A 86 -7.57 -20.32 -8.50
N GLY A 87 -8.61 -20.64 -7.74
CA GLY A 87 -8.86 -22.00 -7.24
C GLY A 87 -9.15 -23.02 -8.32
N ARG A 88 -9.60 -22.60 -9.50
CA ARG A 88 -9.89 -23.50 -10.64
C ARG A 88 -8.68 -23.79 -11.53
N GLY A 89 -7.51 -23.29 -11.21
CA GLY A 89 -6.24 -23.52 -11.93
C GLY A 89 -6.10 -22.74 -13.24
N LYS A 90 -7.20 -22.49 -13.96
CA LYS A 90 -7.23 -21.70 -15.20
C LYS A 90 -8.04 -20.43 -14.92
N TRP A 91 -7.37 -19.31 -14.71
CA TRP A 91 -7.99 -18.06 -14.27
C TRP A 91 -8.11 -17.00 -15.37
N PHE A 92 -7.47 -17.21 -16.53
CA PHE A 92 -7.64 -16.41 -17.73
C PHE A 92 -7.69 -17.29 -18.97
N ASP A 93 -8.27 -16.78 -20.02
CA ASP A 93 -8.28 -17.40 -21.34
C ASP A 93 -8.13 -16.34 -22.42
N ILE A 94 -7.52 -16.71 -23.53
CA ILE A 94 -7.39 -15.86 -24.71
C ILE A 94 -8.28 -16.47 -25.77
N THR A 95 -9.28 -15.70 -26.22
CA THR A 95 -10.19 -16.10 -27.29
C THR A 95 -9.99 -15.17 -28.46
N ASP A 96 -10.00 -15.70 -29.69
CA ASP A 96 -10.04 -14.92 -30.90
C ASP A 96 -11.50 -14.70 -31.33
N ASP A 97 -11.79 -13.53 -31.87
CA ASP A 97 -13.12 -13.21 -32.43
C ASP A 97 -13.45 -14.03 -33.68
N VAL A 98 -12.43 -14.57 -34.35
CA VAL A 98 -12.58 -15.46 -35.48
C VAL A 98 -12.54 -16.91 -34.93
N ALA A 99 -13.66 -17.61 -35.06
CA ALA A 99 -13.98 -18.93 -34.49
C ALA A 99 -13.03 -20.11 -34.86
N ASP A 100 -11.73 -19.92 -34.83
CA ASP A 100 -10.74 -20.99 -35.01
C ASP A 100 -10.11 -21.34 -33.65
N GLU A 101 -10.77 -22.28 -32.94
CA GLU A 101 -10.25 -22.88 -31.70
C GLU A 101 -8.88 -23.59 -31.91
N ASP A 102 -8.49 -23.83 -33.16
CA ASP A 102 -7.26 -24.53 -33.56
C ASP A 102 -6.11 -23.60 -33.97
N ASN A 103 -6.22 -22.27 -33.73
CA ASN A 103 -5.15 -21.36 -34.08
C ASN A 103 -3.91 -21.60 -33.18
N GLN A 104 -2.85 -22.15 -33.79
CA GLN A 104 -1.60 -22.50 -33.09
C GLN A 104 -0.95 -21.26 -32.42
N ASP A 105 -1.11 -20.08 -32.99
CA ASP A 105 -0.52 -18.86 -32.46
C ASP A 105 -1.18 -18.44 -31.13
N ILE A 106 -2.49 -18.62 -31.01
CA ILE A 106 -3.22 -18.36 -29.76
C ILE A 106 -2.86 -19.37 -28.67
N MET A 107 -2.74 -20.63 -29.02
CA MET A 107 -2.29 -21.65 -28.07
C MET A 107 -0.89 -21.37 -27.55
N PHE A 108 0.02 -20.95 -28.44
CA PHE A 108 1.39 -20.57 -28.07
C PHE A 108 1.41 -19.34 -27.18
N LEU A 109 0.64 -18.29 -27.54
CA LEU A 109 0.53 -17.06 -26.73
C LEU A 109 -0.04 -17.35 -25.33
N ARG A 110 -1.09 -18.18 -25.25
CA ARG A 110 -1.69 -18.61 -23.99
C ARG A 110 -0.68 -19.35 -23.12
N GLN A 111 0.06 -20.29 -23.70
CA GLN A 111 1.08 -21.04 -22.97
C GLN A 111 2.19 -20.11 -22.47
N LYS A 112 2.70 -19.23 -23.33
CA LYS A 112 3.75 -18.27 -22.99
C LYS A 112 3.32 -17.34 -21.85
N LEU A 113 2.12 -16.76 -21.93
CA LEU A 113 1.62 -15.91 -20.86
C LEU A 113 1.41 -16.66 -19.56
N THR A 114 0.95 -17.91 -19.61
CA THR A 114 0.82 -18.74 -18.39
C THR A 114 2.18 -18.96 -17.74
N GLU A 115 3.19 -19.32 -18.52
CA GLU A 115 4.57 -19.49 -18.03
C GLU A 115 5.13 -18.17 -17.44
N ASP A 116 4.90 -17.04 -18.13
CA ASP A 116 5.36 -15.74 -17.67
C ASP A 116 4.69 -15.35 -16.35
N PHE A 117 3.39 -15.54 -16.20
CA PHE A 117 2.66 -15.24 -14.96
C PHE A 117 3.06 -16.13 -13.78
N GLU A 118 3.39 -17.40 -14.04
CA GLU A 118 3.93 -18.29 -13.00
C GLU A 118 5.34 -17.86 -12.57
N ASN A 119 6.22 -17.54 -13.53
CA ASN A 119 7.60 -17.12 -13.27
C ASN A 119 7.66 -15.78 -12.52
N THR A 120 6.81 -14.83 -12.88
CA THR A 120 6.72 -13.50 -12.23
C THR A 120 5.87 -13.48 -10.98
N LYS A 121 5.26 -14.62 -10.61
CA LYS A 121 4.42 -14.74 -9.41
C LYS A 121 3.25 -13.74 -9.40
N VAL A 122 2.61 -13.54 -10.56
CA VAL A 122 1.48 -12.61 -10.69
C VAL A 122 0.37 -12.89 -9.68
N ARG A 123 0.10 -14.16 -9.36
CA ARG A 123 -0.86 -14.53 -8.30
C ARG A 123 -0.56 -13.86 -6.97
N LYS A 124 0.72 -13.83 -6.55
CA LYS A 124 1.12 -13.15 -5.31
C LYS A 124 0.88 -11.63 -5.39
N ALA A 125 1.25 -11.02 -6.52
CA ALA A 125 1.04 -9.60 -6.74
C ALA A 125 -0.45 -9.21 -6.71
N VAL A 126 -1.31 -10.04 -7.33
CA VAL A 126 -2.77 -9.84 -7.27
C VAL A 126 -3.28 -9.98 -5.84
N ALA A 127 -2.81 -10.98 -5.07
CA ALA A 127 -3.19 -11.12 -3.66
C ALA A 127 -2.81 -9.87 -2.84
N GLU A 128 -1.64 -9.29 -3.06
CA GLU A 128 -1.22 -8.03 -2.44
C GLU A 128 -2.13 -6.85 -2.85
N CYS A 129 -2.49 -6.74 -4.14
CA CYS A 129 -3.46 -5.74 -4.60
C CYS A 129 -4.85 -5.93 -3.95
N LEU A 130 -5.30 -7.18 -3.78
CA LEU A 130 -6.56 -7.50 -3.09
C LEU A 130 -6.54 -7.09 -1.61
N ILE A 131 -5.42 -7.32 -0.92
CA ILE A 131 -5.23 -6.86 0.46
C ILE A 131 -5.29 -5.34 0.51
N ASN A 132 -4.60 -4.64 -0.40
CA ASN A 132 -4.63 -3.18 -0.47
C ASN A 132 -6.07 -2.67 -0.73
N ALA A 133 -6.82 -3.33 -1.62
CA ALA A 133 -8.22 -2.99 -1.86
C ALA A 133 -9.09 -3.21 -0.62
N ALA A 134 -8.92 -4.33 0.08
CA ALA A 134 -9.69 -4.63 1.30
C ALA A 134 -9.39 -3.66 2.45
N VAL A 135 -8.14 -3.26 2.61
CA VAL A 135 -7.70 -2.36 3.69
C VAL A 135 -8.01 -0.90 3.36
N PHE A 136 -7.55 -0.42 2.22
CA PHE A 136 -7.59 1.00 1.84
C PHE A 136 -8.78 1.38 0.95
N GLY A 137 -9.46 0.40 0.37
CA GLY A 137 -10.62 0.60 -0.47
C GLY A 137 -10.37 0.49 -1.97
N THR A 138 -9.13 0.65 -2.43
CA THR A 138 -8.74 0.50 -3.85
C THR A 138 -7.42 -0.23 -3.95
N GLY A 139 -7.39 -1.27 -4.76
CA GLY A 139 -6.16 -1.96 -5.15
C GLY A 139 -5.58 -1.34 -6.41
N VAL A 140 -4.30 -1.05 -6.39
CA VAL A 140 -3.58 -0.48 -7.53
C VAL A 140 -2.39 -1.38 -7.86
N GLY A 141 -2.21 -1.65 -9.15
CA GLY A 141 -1.07 -2.39 -9.67
C GLY A 141 -0.48 -1.71 -10.90
N GLU A 142 0.84 -1.66 -10.99
CA GLU A 142 1.60 -1.20 -12.15
C GLU A 142 2.01 -2.40 -12.99
N ILE A 143 1.75 -2.37 -14.29
CA ILE A 143 2.20 -3.39 -15.25
C ILE A 143 3.56 -2.97 -15.77
N ILE A 144 4.58 -3.78 -15.54
CA ILE A 144 5.96 -3.51 -15.95
C ILE A 144 6.40 -4.56 -16.94
N LEU A 145 7.07 -4.12 -18.01
CA LEU A 145 7.79 -4.99 -18.92
C LEU A 145 9.25 -5.08 -18.47
N GLU A 146 9.69 -6.27 -18.08
CA GLU A 146 11.06 -6.55 -17.62
C GLU A 146 11.78 -7.40 -18.65
N GLU A 147 12.98 -6.98 -19.04
CA GLU A 147 13.84 -7.77 -19.90
C GLU A 147 14.71 -8.70 -19.07
N ILE A 148 14.48 -9.99 -19.22
CA ILE A 148 15.21 -11.04 -18.48
C ILE A 148 16.13 -11.79 -19.46
N LYS A 149 17.39 -11.98 -19.06
CA LYS A 149 18.34 -12.80 -19.80
C LYS A 149 18.14 -14.28 -19.44
N GLU A 150 17.57 -15.04 -20.35
CA GLU A 150 17.39 -16.47 -20.19
C GLU A 150 18.61 -17.21 -20.71
N MET A 151 19.22 -18.06 -19.87
CA MET A 151 20.36 -18.88 -20.22
C MET A 151 19.87 -20.30 -20.51
N ALA A 152 19.85 -20.70 -21.78
CA ALA A 152 19.52 -22.06 -22.20
C ALA A 152 20.79 -22.83 -22.58
N PRO A 153 20.91 -24.11 -22.21
CA PRO A 153 22.02 -24.96 -22.69
C PRO A 153 21.93 -25.16 -24.20
N ALA A 154 22.92 -24.68 -24.93
CA ALA A 154 23.02 -24.95 -26.37
C ALA A 154 23.92 -26.15 -26.62
N THR A 155 23.39 -27.17 -27.22
CA THR A 155 24.16 -28.34 -27.71
C THR A 155 24.54 -28.08 -29.16
N GLN A 156 25.82 -27.84 -29.41
CA GLN A 156 26.33 -27.77 -30.78
C GLN A 156 27.06 -29.07 -31.12
N PRO A 157 26.70 -29.73 -32.25
CA PRO A 157 27.47 -30.90 -32.71
C PRO A 157 28.85 -30.42 -33.17
N VAL A 158 29.91 -30.98 -32.58
CA VAL A 158 31.28 -30.71 -33.00
C VAL A 158 31.60 -31.56 -34.23
N MET A 159 32.02 -30.92 -35.31
CA MET A 159 32.34 -31.54 -36.57
C MET A 159 33.48 -32.56 -36.37
N GLY A 160 33.17 -33.90 -36.43
CA GLY A 160 34.14 -34.97 -36.45
C GLY A 160 34.15 -35.96 -35.29
N GLY A 161 33.17 -36.00 -34.42
CA GLY A 161 33.10 -36.99 -33.35
C GLY A 161 31.83 -36.93 -32.52
N ASP A 162 31.61 -37.96 -31.72
CA ASP A 162 30.49 -38.10 -30.75
C ASP A 162 30.51 -37.10 -29.57
N LEU A 163 31.25 -36.01 -29.68
CA LEU A 163 31.41 -35.00 -28.66
C LEU A 163 30.47 -33.82 -28.95
N THR A 164 29.53 -33.60 -28.06
CA THR A 164 28.67 -32.42 -28.03
C THR A 164 29.31 -31.36 -27.12
N ALA A 165 29.63 -30.20 -27.70
CA ALA A 165 30.01 -29.05 -26.89
C ALA A 165 28.74 -28.41 -26.24
N VAL A 166 28.75 -28.32 -24.93
CA VAL A 166 27.66 -27.62 -24.19
C VAL A 166 28.02 -26.14 -24.11
N GLY A 167 27.38 -25.33 -24.92
CA GLY A 167 27.43 -23.89 -24.85
C GLY A 167 26.25 -23.34 -24.04
N VAL A 168 26.31 -22.09 -23.66
CA VAL A 168 25.17 -21.37 -23.08
C VAL A 168 24.66 -20.40 -24.15
N ASN A 169 23.39 -20.51 -24.51
CA ASN A 169 22.73 -19.56 -25.38
C ASN A 169 22.03 -18.54 -24.47
N ILE A 170 22.33 -17.28 -24.61
CA ILE A 170 21.72 -16.19 -23.86
C ILE A 170 20.68 -15.57 -24.80
N THR A 171 19.43 -15.63 -24.42
CA THR A 171 18.31 -15.02 -25.14
C THR A 171 17.67 -13.96 -24.25
N ASP A 172 17.49 -12.78 -24.79
CA ASP A 172 16.76 -11.73 -24.10
C ASP A 172 15.26 -12.01 -24.24
N ARG A 173 14.55 -12.05 -23.11
CA ARG A 173 13.12 -12.34 -23.04
C ARG A 173 12.40 -11.22 -22.30
N ILE A 174 11.39 -10.65 -22.92
CA ILE A 174 10.51 -9.66 -22.28
C ILE A 174 9.43 -10.42 -21.52
N VAL A 175 9.27 -10.09 -20.24
CA VAL A 175 8.32 -10.72 -19.33
C VAL A 175 7.41 -9.65 -18.74
N VAL A 176 6.12 -9.96 -18.66
CA VAL A 176 5.13 -9.08 -18.03
C VAL A 176 5.11 -9.32 -16.53
N LYS A 177 5.26 -8.27 -15.76
CA LYS A 177 5.24 -8.29 -14.29
C LYS A 177 4.18 -7.32 -13.77
N LEU A 178 3.40 -7.78 -12.79
CA LEU A 178 2.50 -6.92 -12.04
C LEU A 178 3.17 -6.52 -10.72
N LYS A 179 3.26 -5.22 -10.47
CA LYS A 179 3.79 -4.65 -9.24
C LYS A 179 2.66 -4.00 -8.45
N PRO A 180 2.36 -4.49 -7.23
CA PRO A 180 1.39 -3.82 -6.36
C PRO A 180 1.92 -2.44 -5.94
N VAL A 181 1.05 -1.45 -5.97
CA VAL A 181 1.36 -0.08 -5.56
C VAL A 181 0.58 0.25 -4.30
N MET A 182 1.29 0.72 -3.28
CA MET A 182 0.67 1.18 -2.04
C MET A 182 -0.01 2.54 -2.27
N PRO A 183 -1.14 2.84 -1.60
CA PRO A 183 -1.85 4.09 -1.79
C PRO A 183 -1.00 5.35 -1.56
N GLN A 184 -0.09 5.32 -0.61
CA GLN A 184 0.84 6.42 -0.32
C GLN A 184 1.82 6.73 -1.45
N ASN A 185 2.09 5.73 -2.29
CA ASN A 185 2.99 5.84 -3.43
C ASN A 185 2.25 6.05 -4.76
N PHE A 186 0.92 6.19 -4.70
CA PHE A 186 0.07 6.40 -5.88
C PHE A 186 -0.61 7.75 -5.82
N LEU A 187 -0.34 8.56 -6.82
CA LEU A 187 -0.88 9.90 -6.97
C LEU A 187 -1.82 9.94 -8.17
N ILE A 188 -2.98 10.51 -8.00
CA ILE A 188 -3.99 10.65 -9.05
C ILE A 188 -4.65 12.02 -8.97
N ASP A 189 -5.13 12.51 -10.10
CA ASP A 189 -5.92 13.72 -10.18
C ASP A 189 -7.12 13.64 -9.19
N PRO A 190 -7.27 14.58 -8.26
CA PRO A 190 -8.34 14.59 -7.28
C PRO A 190 -9.76 14.59 -7.84
N VAL A 191 -9.94 15.06 -9.07
CA VAL A 191 -11.24 15.14 -9.74
C VAL A 191 -11.62 13.83 -10.42
N ALA A 192 -10.63 12.99 -10.70
CA ALA A 192 -10.82 11.73 -11.43
C ALA A 192 -11.60 10.67 -10.62
N THR A 193 -12.37 9.88 -11.33
CA THR A 193 -13.09 8.72 -10.80
C THR A 193 -12.46 7.39 -11.20
N SER A 194 -11.65 7.40 -12.25
CA SER A 194 -10.91 6.24 -12.77
C SER A 194 -9.52 6.65 -13.26
N VAL A 195 -8.66 5.68 -13.54
CA VAL A 195 -7.32 5.92 -14.10
C VAL A 195 -7.41 6.51 -15.50
N GLU A 196 -8.40 6.08 -16.29
CA GLU A 196 -8.61 6.50 -17.67
C GLU A 196 -9.17 7.93 -17.76
N ASP A 197 -9.99 8.34 -16.78
CA ASP A 197 -10.64 9.66 -16.74
C ASP A 197 -9.72 10.74 -16.13
N ALA A 198 -8.63 10.32 -15.49
CA ALA A 198 -7.69 11.22 -14.84
C ALA A 198 -6.87 12.01 -15.87
N MET A 199 -6.54 13.28 -15.57
CA MET A 199 -5.56 14.04 -16.34
C MET A 199 -4.22 13.31 -16.40
N GLY A 200 -3.84 12.69 -15.28
CA GLY A 200 -2.67 11.86 -15.19
C GLY A 200 -2.66 11.10 -13.86
N VAL A 201 -1.74 10.17 -13.78
CA VAL A 201 -1.42 9.40 -12.57
C VAL A 201 0.08 9.35 -12.38
N ALA A 202 0.54 9.27 -11.15
CA ALA A 202 1.95 9.08 -10.90
C ALA A 202 2.19 7.99 -9.84
N VAL A 203 3.32 7.31 -9.98
CA VAL A 203 3.78 6.27 -9.05
C VAL A 203 5.14 6.66 -8.53
N ASP A 204 5.26 6.78 -7.20
CA ASP A 204 6.53 6.98 -6.52
C ASP A 204 7.16 5.63 -6.20
N GLU A 205 8.44 5.50 -6.47
CA GLU A 205 9.22 4.30 -6.20
C GLU A 205 10.59 4.65 -5.66
N PHE A 206 11.02 3.92 -4.62
CA PHE A 206 12.39 4.03 -4.11
C PHE A 206 13.26 2.92 -4.70
N VAL A 207 14.18 3.30 -5.55
CA VAL A 207 15.06 2.38 -6.26
C VAL A 207 16.52 2.61 -5.82
N SER A 208 17.33 1.56 -5.77
CA SER A 208 18.75 1.70 -5.49
C SER A 208 19.46 2.48 -6.61
N ARG A 209 20.42 3.34 -6.25
CA ARG A 209 21.21 4.13 -7.22
C ARG A 209 21.79 3.24 -8.32
N HIS A 210 22.37 2.09 -7.94
CA HIS A 210 22.95 1.14 -8.88
C HIS A 210 21.95 0.66 -9.95
N ALA A 211 20.69 0.41 -9.58
CA ALA A 211 19.68 -0.03 -10.55
C ALA A 211 19.32 1.10 -11.55
N VAL A 212 19.31 2.36 -11.10
CA VAL A 212 19.08 3.51 -11.98
C VAL A 212 20.28 3.71 -12.92
N GLU A 213 21.50 3.61 -12.40
CA GLU A 213 22.73 3.70 -13.20
C GLU A 213 22.78 2.60 -14.29
N MET A 214 22.39 1.36 -13.95
CA MET A 214 22.28 0.29 -14.95
C MET A 214 21.26 0.60 -16.06
N LEU A 215 20.14 1.25 -15.71
CA LEU A 215 19.13 1.67 -16.69
C LEU A 215 19.65 2.86 -17.56
N GLN A 216 20.51 3.72 -17.01
CA GLN A 216 21.20 4.74 -17.78
C GLN A 216 22.23 4.14 -18.74
N GLU A 217 23.05 3.18 -18.27
CA GLU A 217 24.01 2.46 -19.11
C GLU A 217 23.35 1.67 -20.24
N SER A 218 22.14 1.13 -19.99
CA SER A 218 21.37 0.43 -21.05
C SER A 218 20.67 1.36 -22.03
N GLY A 219 20.69 2.69 -21.79
CA GLY A 219 20.05 3.67 -22.64
C GLY A 219 18.52 3.80 -22.47
N VAL A 220 17.95 3.17 -21.43
CA VAL A 220 16.53 3.30 -21.07
C VAL A 220 16.28 4.67 -20.42
N TYR A 221 17.23 5.13 -19.61
CA TYR A 221 17.22 6.44 -18.98
C TYR A 221 18.33 7.32 -19.54
N ARG A 222 18.13 8.64 -19.53
CA ARG A 222 19.13 9.64 -19.93
C ARG A 222 20.31 9.60 -18.95
N GLU A 223 21.54 9.73 -19.46
CA GLU A 223 22.72 9.89 -18.64
C GLU A 223 22.74 11.28 -17.99
N THR A 224 22.25 11.38 -16.79
CA THR A 224 22.19 12.62 -16.00
C THR A 224 22.73 12.39 -14.59
N TYR A 225 23.21 13.45 -13.95
CA TYR A 225 23.68 13.37 -12.57
C TYR A 225 22.49 13.23 -11.61
N LEU A 226 22.45 12.15 -10.85
CA LEU A 226 21.33 11.78 -9.98
C LEU A 226 21.27 12.54 -8.66
N GLY A 227 22.17 13.48 -8.40
CA GLY A 227 22.19 14.19 -7.13
C GLY A 227 22.52 13.30 -5.92
N SER A 228 22.55 13.90 -4.73
CA SER A 228 22.68 13.18 -3.44
C SER A 228 21.50 13.50 -2.51
N ALA A 229 20.32 13.70 -3.06
CA ALA A 229 19.16 13.93 -2.22
C ALA A 229 18.81 12.65 -1.46
N ALA A 230 18.91 12.69 -0.14
CA ALA A 230 18.36 11.64 0.68
C ALA A 230 16.83 11.59 0.46
N PRO A 231 16.25 10.44 0.17
CA PRO A 231 14.81 10.34 0.05
C PRO A 231 14.15 10.73 1.38
N ASP A 232 13.06 11.46 1.28
CA ASP A 232 12.19 11.73 2.42
C ASP A 232 11.69 10.38 2.94
N THR A 233 12.05 10.05 4.18
CA THR A 233 11.80 8.73 4.77
C THR A 233 10.36 8.52 5.24
N ASP A 234 9.51 9.53 5.05
CA ASP A 234 8.14 9.53 5.58
C ASP A 234 7.15 8.60 4.84
N LEU A 235 7.61 7.90 3.80
CA LEU A 235 6.73 7.07 2.95
C LEU A 235 6.73 5.57 3.27
N GLU A 236 7.41 5.10 4.30
CA GLU A 236 7.38 3.67 4.68
C GLU A 236 6.49 3.45 5.91
N PRO A 237 5.41 2.65 5.80
CA PRO A 237 4.48 2.41 6.91
C PRO A 237 5.05 1.57 8.05
N ASP A 238 6.22 0.96 7.89
CA ASP A 238 6.87 0.09 8.87
C ASP A 238 8.21 0.73 9.33
N GLN A 239 8.10 1.72 10.22
CA GLN A 239 9.25 2.47 10.76
C GLN A 239 10.18 1.65 11.69
N ASP A 240 9.94 0.35 11.85
CA ASP A 240 10.83 -0.50 12.66
C ASP A 240 12.14 -0.86 11.97
N ILE A 241 12.29 -0.51 10.71
CA ILE A 241 13.53 -0.69 9.96
C ILE A 241 14.12 0.69 9.63
N THR A 242 14.94 1.20 10.52
CA THR A 242 15.88 2.29 10.20
C THR A 242 16.89 1.77 9.18
N VAL A 243 16.47 1.64 7.94
CA VAL A 243 17.39 1.38 6.84
C VAL A 243 18.09 2.70 6.54
N TYR A 244 19.41 2.74 6.74
CA TYR A 244 20.25 3.80 6.22
C TYR A 244 20.08 3.84 4.69
N ASN A 245 19.31 4.80 4.21
CA ASN A 245 18.89 4.90 2.82
C ASN A 245 19.77 5.86 1.99
N ASP A 246 21.04 6.01 2.31
CA ASP A 246 21.95 6.93 1.60
C ASP A 246 22.08 6.64 0.10
N ASP A 247 21.67 5.45 -0.36
CA ASP A 247 21.80 5.01 -1.77
C ASP A 247 20.48 4.86 -2.53
N LYS A 248 19.33 5.18 -1.93
CA LYS A 248 18.04 5.10 -2.62
C LYS A 248 17.69 6.41 -3.32
N ILE A 249 17.15 6.31 -4.53
CA ILE A 249 16.66 7.40 -5.35
C ILE A 249 15.16 7.27 -5.44
N ARG A 250 14.44 8.35 -5.19
CA ARG A 250 13.01 8.43 -5.43
C ARG A 250 12.79 8.67 -6.91
N LEU A 251 12.09 7.75 -7.55
CA LEU A 251 11.61 7.88 -8.92
C LEU A 251 10.13 8.21 -8.88
N THR A 252 9.74 9.32 -9.48
CA THR A 252 8.33 9.66 -9.75
C THR A 252 8.06 9.37 -11.23
N LYS A 253 7.25 8.35 -11.48
CA LYS A 253 6.81 7.95 -12.82
C LYS A 253 5.43 8.55 -13.09
N TYR A 254 5.37 9.49 -13.98
CA TYR A 254 4.13 10.15 -14.41
C TYR A 254 3.62 9.53 -15.70
N TYR A 255 2.33 9.21 -15.73
CA TYR A 255 1.60 8.71 -16.90
C TYR A 255 0.37 9.58 -17.09
N GLY A 256 0.28 10.29 -18.21
CA GLY A 256 -0.87 11.13 -18.48
C GLY A 256 -0.65 12.22 -19.49
N LEU A 257 -1.61 13.11 -19.56
CA LEU A 257 -1.64 14.23 -20.48
C LEU A 257 -0.60 15.29 -20.10
N VAL A 258 0.24 15.65 -21.06
CA VAL A 258 1.28 16.68 -20.93
C VAL A 258 1.13 17.67 -22.09
N PRO A 259 1.34 18.98 -21.90
CA PRO A 259 1.35 19.94 -22.98
C PRO A 259 2.40 19.59 -24.03
N SER A 260 1.98 19.54 -25.30
CA SER A 260 2.86 19.14 -26.42
C SER A 260 4.07 20.07 -26.61
N GLU A 261 3.93 21.35 -26.23
CA GLU A 261 5.00 22.33 -26.31
C GLU A 261 6.16 22.00 -25.36
N LEU A 262 5.84 21.53 -24.14
CA LEU A 262 6.85 21.13 -23.14
C LEU A 262 7.58 19.85 -23.55
N LEU A 263 6.88 18.90 -24.20
CA LEU A 263 7.51 17.68 -24.72
C LEU A 263 8.45 17.99 -25.89
N LYS A 264 8.06 18.91 -26.79
CA LYS A 264 8.91 19.37 -27.89
C LYS A 264 10.16 20.12 -27.40
N ALA A 265 10.06 20.84 -26.28
CA ALA A 265 11.22 21.49 -25.66
C ALA A 265 12.26 20.50 -25.15
N GLU A 266 11.83 19.27 -24.83
CA GLU A 266 12.68 18.15 -24.41
C GLU A 266 13.11 17.21 -25.56
N ASP A 267 13.04 17.68 -26.81
CA ASP A 267 13.40 16.93 -28.02
C ASP A 267 12.58 15.64 -28.24
N VAL A 268 11.37 15.55 -27.67
CA VAL A 268 10.47 14.42 -27.90
C VAL A 268 9.71 14.62 -29.21
N ASP A 269 9.82 13.64 -30.10
CA ASP A 269 9.06 13.66 -31.37
C ASP A 269 7.58 13.37 -31.07
N VAL A 270 6.72 14.33 -31.35
CA VAL A 270 5.28 14.25 -31.12
C VAL A 270 4.58 14.30 -32.47
N GLU A 271 4.07 13.15 -32.91
CA GLU A 271 3.36 13.03 -34.21
C GLU A 271 1.99 13.70 -34.18
N GLU A 272 1.38 13.88 -33.01
CA GLU A 272 0.05 14.48 -32.88
C GLU A 272 0.12 16.01 -32.72
N GLU A 273 -0.63 16.73 -33.53
CA GLU A 273 -0.81 18.19 -33.44
C GLU A 273 -1.85 18.56 -32.35
N GLY A 274 -1.85 17.85 -31.22
CA GLY A 274 -2.73 18.12 -30.07
C GLY A 274 -2.14 19.13 -29.11
N MET A 275 -2.99 19.82 -28.36
CA MET A 275 -2.54 20.71 -27.27
C MET A 275 -1.94 19.89 -26.11
N TYR A 276 -2.50 18.71 -25.84
CA TYR A 276 -2.04 17.75 -24.83
C TYR A 276 -1.83 16.39 -25.48
N VAL A 277 -0.79 15.68 -25.04
CA VAL A 277 -0.40 14.36 -25.54
C VAL A 277 -0.18 13.43 -24.35
N GLU A 278 -0.64 12.20 -24.46
CA GLU A 278 -0.33 11.17 -23.48
C GLU A 278 1.16 10.87 -23.49
N ALA A 279 1.81 11.03 -22.34
CA ALA A 279 3.26 10.88 -22.20
C ALA A 279 3.63 10.10 -20.95
N ILE A 280 4.83 9.54 -20.99
CA ILE A 280 5.50 8.91 -19.86
C ILE A 280 6.69 9.78 -19.49
N VAL A 281 6.68 10.30 -18.26
CA VAL A 281 7.77 11.11 -17.73
C VAL A 281 8.29 10.50 -16.44
N VAL A 282 9.59 10.26 -16.36
CA VAL A 282 10.24 9.72 -15.16
C VAL A 282 11.22 10.75 -14.61
N ILE A 283 11.00 11.13 -13.36
CA ILE A 283 11.78 12.16 -12.67
C ILE A 283 12.47 11.53 -11.46
N ALA A 284 13.76 11.82 -11.30
CA ALA A 284 14.54 11.41 -10.13
C ALA A 284 14.60 12.53 -9.10
N ASN A 285 14.38 12.18 -7.81
CA ASN A 285 14.52 13.06 -6.65
C ASN A 285 13.80 14.43 -6.79
N GLY A 286 12.74 14.50 -7.60
CA GLY A 286 11.98 15.72 -7.80
C GLY A 286 12.77 16.85 -8.49
N GLY A 287 13.72 16.54 -9.35
CA GLY A 287 14.55 17.58 -9.93
C GLY A 287 15.37 17.15 -11.16
N THR A 288 15.17 15.97 -11.71
CA THR A 288 15.94 15.53 -12.87
C THR A 288 15.13 14.59 -13.74
N ILE A 289 14.83 14.97 -14.98
CA ILE A 289 14.15 14.11 -15.95
C ILE A 289 15.10 13.02 -16.40
N LEU A 290 14.74 11.77 -16.13
CA LEU A 290 15.43 10.57 -16.61
C LEU A 290 14.87 10.08 -17.94
N LYS A 291 13.57 10.23 -18.13
CA LYS A 291 12.88 9.77 -19.33
C LYS A 291 11.71 10.69 -19.63
N ALA A 292 11.56 11.09 -20.88
CA ALA A 292 10.36 11.74 -21.39
C ALA A 292 10.10 11.19 -22.78
N GLU A 293 8.92 10.62 -22.99
CA GLU A 293 8.49 10.06 -24.28
C GLU A 293 6.97 10.15 -24.42
N ALA A 294 6.46 10.23 -25.65
CA ALA A 294 5.04 10.02 -25.92
C ALA A 294 4.68 8.58 -25.57
N ASN A 295 3.46 8.35 -25.09
CA ASN A 295 3.03 7.00 -24.64
C ASN A 295 3.17 5.99 -25.81
N PRO A 296 4.08 5.00 -25.71
CA PRO A 296 4.32 4.03 -26.77
C PRO A 296 3.30 2.90 -26.79
N TYR A 297 2.39 2.82 -25.82
CA TYR A 297 1.43 1.73 -25.72
C TYR A 297 0.31 1.88 -26.73
N MET A 298 -0.15 0.74 -27.25
CA MET A 298 -1.28 0.70 -28.17
C MET A 298 -2.50 1.34 -27.50
N MET A 299 -3.23 2.18 -28.22
CA MET A 299 -4.38 2.97 -27.74
C MET A 299 -4.04 3.98 -26.63
N GLN A 300 -2.76 4.27 -26.43
CA GLN A 300 -2.28 5.20 -25.39
C GLN A 300 -2.73 4.80 -23.97
N ASP A 301 -2.95 3.51 -23.71
CA ASP A 301 -3.34 2.99 -22.42
C ASP A 301 -2.23 3.23 -21.37
N ARG A 302 -2.65 3.53 -20.15
CA ARG A 302 -1.73 3.68 -19.02
C ARG A 302 -1.45 2.32 -18.41
N PRO A 303 -0.18 1.99 -18.09
CA PRO A 303 0.18 0.67 -17.55
C PRO A 303 -0.20 0.52 -16.07
N ILE A 304 -1.34 1.04 -15.66
CA ILE A 304 -1.84 1.03 -14.30
C ILE A 304 -3.25 0.45 -14.28
N VAL A 305 -3.42 -0.57 -13.46
CA VAL A 305 -4.71 -1.20 -13.21
C VAL A 305 -5.15 -0.84 -11.80
N ALA A 306 -6.33 -0.26 -11.66
CA ALA A 306 -6.91 0.06 -10.38
C ALA A 306 -8.32 -0.53 -10.28
N PHE A 307 -8.67 -1.07 -9.11
CA PHE A 307 -10.01 -1.58 -8.86
C PHE A 307 -10.44 -1.24 -7.43
N PRO A 308 -11.63 -0.65 -7.25
CA PRO A 308 -12.20 -0.39 -5.93
C PRO A 308 -12.79 -1.67 -5.33
N TRP A 309 -12.68 -1.84 -4.01
CA TRP A 309 -13.37 -2.91 -3.29
C TRP A 309 -14.89 -2.73 -3.36
N ASP A 310 -15.38 -1.58 -2.90
CA ASP A 310 -16.73 -1.11 -3.16
C ASP A 310 -16.67 0.26 -3.84
N VAL A 311 -17.41 0.42 -4.90
CA VAL A 311 -17.46 1.68 -5.64
C VAL A 311 -18.17 2.76 -4.80
N VAL A 312 -17.51 3.90 -4.66
CA VAL A 312 -18.10 5.12 -4.10
C VAL A 312 -18.30 6.12 -5.24
N PRO A 313 -19.52 6.54 -5.54
CA PRO A 313 -19.77 7.47 -6.64
C PRO A 313 -18.95 8.76 -6.51
N SER A 314 -18.42 9.25 -7.63
CA SER A 314 -17.66 10.49 -7.74
C SER A 314 -16.35 10.52 -6.93
N ARG A 315 -15.76 9.36 -6.65
CA ARG A 315 -14.50 9.23 -5.93
C ARG A 315 -13.68 8.07 -6.50
N PHE A 316 -12.38 8.28 -6.70
CA PHE A 316 -11.46 7.23 -7.11
C PHE A 316 -11.27 6.17 -6.02
N TRP A 317 -11.02 6.63 -4.78
CA TRP A 317 -10.81 5.71 -3.66
C TRP A 317 -12.12 5.06 -3.25
N GLY A 318 -12.20 3.75 -3.39
CA GLY A 318 -13.33 2.94 -2.99
C GLY A 318 -13.48 2.84 -1.47
N ARG A 319 -14.40 1.99 -1.04
CA ARG A 319 -14.66 1.70 0.38
C ARG A 319 -14.21 0.29 0.71
N GLY A 320 -13.19 0.16 1.54
CA GLY A 320 -12.63 -1.12 1.97
C GLY A 320 -13.37 -1.76 3.14
N VAL A 321 -12.97 -2.99 3.46
CA VAL A 321 -13.47 -3.74 4.63
C VAL A 321 -13.13 -3.00 5.92
N CYS A 322 -11.94 -2.40 6.01
CA CYS A 322 -11.51 -1.63 7.18
C CYS A 322 -12.40 -0.40 7.41
N GLU A 323 -12.76 0.34 6.37
CA GLU A 323 -13.66 1.50 6.49
C GLU A 323 -15.05 1.07 6.97
N LYS A 324 -15.58 -0.06 6.48
CA LYS A 324 -16.89 -0.59 6.91
C LYS A 324 -16.90 -0.98 8.38
N GLY A 325 -15.86 -1.68 8.82
CA GLY A 325 -15.74 -2.21 10.18
C GLY A 325 -15.19 -1.23 11.20
N TYR A 326 -14.66 -0.07 10.79
CA TYR A 326 -13.91 0.87 11.61
C TYR A 326 -14.58 1.26 12.92
N ASN A 327 -15.80 1.79 12.84
CA ASN A 327 -16.52 2.27 14.03
C ASN A 327 -16.86 1.12 14.99
N SER A 328 -17.29 -0.01 14.44
CA SER A 328 -17.62 -1.20 15.25
C SER A 328 -16.40 -1.78 15.92
N GLN A 329 -15.25 -1.83 15.23
CA GLN A 329 -13.98 -2.29 15.79
C GLN A 329 -13.48 -1.37 16.92
N LYS A 330 -13.51 -0.04 16.73
CA LYS A 330 -13.13 0.90 17.79
C LYS A 330 -14.02 0.82 19.04
N ALA A 331 -15.33 0.63 18.84
CA ALA A 331 -16.25 0.42 19.95
C ALA A 331 -15.94 -0.90 20.69
N LEU A 332 -15.69 -1.98 19.96
CA LEU A 332 -15.31 -3.27 20.53
C LEU A 332 -14.01 -3.20 21.32
N ASP A 333 -12.98 -2.57 20.78
CA ASP A 333 -11.68 -2.42 21.44
C ASP A 333 -11.80 -1.59 22.71
N THR A 334 -12.59 -0.51 22.68
CA THR A 334 -12.84 0.34 23.86
C THR A 334 -13.55 -0.45 24.97
N GLU A 335 -14.57 -1.22 24.62
CA GLU A 335 -15.30 -2.06 25.58
C GLU A 335 -14.42 -3.16 26.18
N LEU A 336 -13.64 -3.86 25.35
CA LEU A 336 -12.72 -4.90 25.81
C LEU A 336 -11.64 -4.35 26.75
N ARG A 337 -11.07 -3.19 26.40
CA ARG A 337 -10.07 -2.50 27.25
C ARG A 337 -10.67 -2.07 28.58
N ALA A 338 -11.82 -1.40 28.56
CA ALA A 338 -12.51 -0.97 29.78
C ALA A 338 -12.86 -2.15 30.69
N ARG A 339 -13.26 -3.27 30.11
CA ARG A 339 -13.57 -4.49 30.82
C ARG A 339 -12.35 -5.13 31.47
N ILE A 340 -11.23 -5.23 30.76
CA ILE A 340 -9.98 -5.78 31.29
C ILE A 340 -9.46 -4.88 32.42
N ASP A 341 -9.51 -3.56 32.26
CA ASP A 341 -9.12 -2.60 33.28
C ASP A 341 -10.02 -2.73 34.53
N ALA A 342 -11.34 -2.87 34.34
CA ALA A 342 -12.27 -3.12 35.45
C ALA A 342 -12.01 -4.45 36.17
N LEU A 343 -11.68 -5.51 35.41
CA LEU A 343 -11.29 -6.80 36.00
C LEU A 343 -9.98 -6.67 36.77
N ALA A 344 -8.99 -5.94 36.28
CA ALA A 344 -7.74 -5.70 36.97
C ALA A 344 -7.96 -4.97 38.31
N LEU A 345 -8.84 -3.97 38.34
CA LEU A 345 -9.23 -3.26 39.55
C LEU A 345 -10.03 -4.14 40.52
N THR A 346 -10.78 -5.12 40.04
CA THR A 346 -11.52 -6.06 40.85
C THR A 346 -10.58 -7.10 41.50
N ILE A 347 -9.57 -7.57 40.74
CA ILE A 347 -8.56 -8.54 41.20
C ILE A 347 -7.56 -7.88 42.15
N HIS A 348 -7.16 -6.64 41.84
CA HIS A 348 -6.26 -5.84 42.65
C HIS A 348 -6.95 -4.55 43.11
N PRO A 349 -7.87 -4.67 44.12
CA PRO A 349 -8.62 -3.51 44.58
C PRO A 349 -7.68 -2.46 45.16
N MET A 350 -7.95 -1.19 44.91
CA MET A 350 -7.29 -0.11 45.61
C MET A 350 -7.64 -0.18 47.09
N MET A 351 -6.67 0.03 47.94
CA MET A 351 -6.86 0.02 49.39
C MET A 351 -6.52 1.41 49.94
N ALA A 352 -7.41 1.96 50.72
CA ALA A 352 -7.09 3.10 51.57
C ALA A 352 -6.40 2.60 52.85
N VAL A 353 -5.29 3.23 53.17
CA VAL A 353 -4.49 2.89 54.32
C VAL A 353 -4.37 4.13 55.21
N ASP A 354 -4.75 4.01 56.48
CA ASP A 354 -4.50 5.05 57.45
C ASP A 354 -3.02 5.05 57.88
N ALA A 355 -2.27 5.98 57.30
CA ALA A 355 -0.83 6.10 57.54
C ALA A 355 -0.47 6.43 59.00
N THR A 356 -1.42 6.98 59.78
CA THR A 356 -1.19 7.34 61.18
C THR A 356 -1.17 6.13 62.12
N ARG A 357 -1.83 5.05 61.70
CA ARG A 357 -1.96 3.78 62.48
C ARG A 357 -1.04 2.68 61.98
N LEU A 358 -0.16 2.97 61.07
CA LEU A 358 0.88 2.02 60.65
C LEU A 358 2.17 2.23 61.49
N PRO A 359 2.89 1.14 61.83
CA PRO A 359 4.21 1.26 62.44
C PRO A 359 5.18 2.04 61.57
N ARG A 360 6.05 2.86 62.15
CA ARG A 360 7.07 3.63 61.40
C ARG A 360 7.93 2.68 60.54
N GLY A 361 7.97 2.91 59.24
CA GLY A 361 8.75 2.12 58.29
C GLY A 361 8.02 0.90 57.68
N ALA A 362 6.76 0.66 58.01
CA ALA A 362 5.96 -0.36 57.36
C ALA A 362 5.60 0.07 55.94
N LYS A 363 6.03 -0.66 54.91
CA LYS A 363 5.56 -0.50 53.55
C LYS A 363 4.35 -1.41 53.35
N PRO A 364 3.16 -0.86 53.04
CA PRO A 364 1.98 -1.67 52.74
C PRO A 364 2.13 -2.30 51.36
N GLU A 365 2.74 -3.46 51.29
CA GLU A 365 2.78 -4.29 50.07
C GLU A 365 1.73 -5.39 50.19
N ILE A 366 0.87 -5.52 49.19
CA ILE A 366 -0.12 -6.59 49.13
C ILE A 366 0.52 -7.81 48.46
N ARG A 367 0.79 -8.86 49.24
CA ARG A 367 1.24 -10.16 48.72
C ARG A 367 0.43 -11.27 49.38
N PRO A 368 0.11 -12.37 48.72
CA PRO A 368 -0.55 -13.50 49.29
C PRO A 368 0.23 -14.01 50.54
N GLY A 369 -0.45 -14.15 51.67
CA GLY A 369 0.16 -14.64 52.90
C GLY A 369 0.99 -13.64 53.71
N LYS A 370 1.07 -12.37 53.33
CA LYS A 370 1.78 -11.33 54.09
C LYS A 370 0.95 -10.88 55.30
N MET A 371 1.51 -10.92 56.49
CA MET A 371 0.93 -10.33 57.68
C MET A 371 1.31 -8.85 57.78
N ILE A 372 0.32 -7.97 57.90
CA ILE A 372 0.50 -6.54 58.13
C ILE A 372 0.22 -6.23 59.59
N LEU A 373 1.23 -5.72 60.29
CA LEU A 373 1.08 -5.28 61.68
C LEU A 373 0.42 -3.91 61.70
N THR A 374 -0.63 -3.72 62.49
CA THR A 374 -1.37 -2.46 62.61
C THR A 374 -1.44 -2.04 64.12
N ASN A 375 -1.39 -0.74 64.38
CA ASN A 375 -1.62 -0.17 65.68
C ASN A 375 -3.11 0.17 65.84
N GLY A 376 -3.96 -0.82 66.22
CA GLY A 376 -5.40 -0.65 66.36
C GLY A 376 -6.20 -1.69 65.57
N ASP A 377 -7.51 -1.47 65.36
CA ASP A 377 -8.38 -2.39 64.64
C ASP A 377 -7.98 -2.48 63.16
N PRO A 378 -7.60 -3.65 62.65
CA PRO A 378 -7.21 -3.82 61.23
C PRO A 378 -8.30 -3.37 60.26
N ARG A 379 -9.57 -3.44 60.61
CA ARG A 379 -10.71 -3.04 59.76
C ARG A 379 -10.80 -1.54 59.57
N GLU A 380 -10.31 -0.73 60.49
CA GLU A 380 -10.27 0.73 60.38
C GLU A 380 -9.01 1.22 59.66
N VAL A 381 -7.95 0.42 59.64
CA VAL A 381 -6.66 0.79 59.02
C VAL A 381 -6.60 0.49 57.52
N LEU A 382 -7.29 -0.56 57.12
CA LEU A 382 -7.27 -1.06 55.72
C LEU A 382 -8.71 -1.14 55.20
N GLN A 383 -9.11 -0.25 54.32
CA GLN A 383 -10.42 -0.30 53.67
C GLN A 383 -10.25 -0.60 52.16
N PRO A 384 -10.74 -1.75 51.68
CA PRO A 384 -10.76 -2.03 50.25
C PRO A 384 -11.86 -1.19 49.60
N PHE A 385 -11.51 -0.50 48.51
CA PHE A 385 -12.49 0.15 47.63
C PHE A 385 -13.00 -0.89 46.63
N ASN A 386 -14.26 -1.22 46.70
CA ASN A 386 -14.94 -2.05 45.71
C ASN A 386 -15.49 -1.17 44.57
N PHE A 387 -14.83 -1.13 43.42
CA PHE A 387 -15.31 -0.51 42.24
C PHE A 387 -16.15 -1.50 41.44
N GLY A 388 -17.39 -1.69 41.75
CA GLY A 388 -18.37 -2.42 40.98
C GLY A 388 -17.94 -3.83 40.49
N GLN A 389 -18.86 -4.72 40.28
CA GLN A 389 -18.61 -6.01 39.61
C GLN A 389 -18.84 -5.89 38.13
N VAL A 390 -17.92 -6.43 37.32
CA VAL A 390 -18.15 -6.57 35.85
C VAL A 390 -19.31 -7.53 35.64
N GLY A 391 -20.45 -7.01 35.21
CA GLY A 391 -21.67 -7.79 35.05
C GLY A 391 -21.66 -8.66 33.77
N GLN A 392 -22.53 -9.68 33.72
CA GLN A 392 -22.74 -10.50 32.51
C GLN A 392 -23.22 -9.68 31.31
N ILE A 393 -23.84 -8.53 31.56
CA ILE A 393 -24.36 -7.63 30.52
C ILE A 393 -23.23 -7.11 29.62
N THR A 394 -22.08 -6.78 30.18
CA THR A 394 -20.90 -6.30 29.42
C THR A 394 -20.32 -7.40 28.51
N PHE A 395 -20.50 -8.67 28.91
CA PHE A 395 -20.07 -9.79 28.09
C PHE A 395 -20.96 -9.95 26.84
N ALA A 396 -22.28 -9.87 27.01
CA ALA A 396 -23.23 -9.92 25.91
C ALA A 396 -23.05 -8.73 24.94
N GLN A 397 -22.71 -7.55 25.48
CA GLN A 397 -22.42 -6.36 24.69
C GLN A 397 -21.16 -6.53 23.82
N ALA A 398 -20.07 -7.08 24.36
CA ALA A 398 -18.87 -7.36 23.60
C ALA A 398 -19.13 -8.38 22.47
N GLN A 399 -19.93 -9.42 22.72
CA GLN A 399 -20.32 -10.37 21.66
C GLN A 399 -21.20 -9.72 20.60
N ALA A 400 -22.12 -8.84 21.00
CA ALA A 400 -22.96 -8.10 20.05
C ALA A 400 -22.10 -7.16 19.16
N LEU A 401 -21.12 -6.47 19.74
CA LEU A 401 -20.18 -5.62 18.98
C LEU A 401 -19.29 -6.44 18.01
N GLN A 402 -18.82 -7.61 18.44
CA GLN A 402 -18.10 -8.52 17.56
C GLN A 402 -18.99 -8.97 16.38
N GLY A 403 -20.27 -9.31 16.65
CA GLY A 403 -21.25 -9.61 15.63
C GLY A 403 -21.51 -8.43 14.67
N MET A 404 -21.48 -7.19 15.18
CA MET A 404 -21.60 -5.99 14.34
C MET A 404 -20.38 -5.81 13.41
N VAL A 405 -19.17 -6.11 13.87
CA VAL A 405 -17.99 -6.10 12.98
C VAL A 405 -18.17 -7.10 11.86
N GLN A 406 -18.58 -8.33 12.16
CA GLN A 406 -18.82 -9.37 11.16
C GLN A 406 -19.94 -8.98 10.18
N GLN A 407 -21.03 -8.39 10.66
CA GLN A 407 -22.12 -7.93 9.79
C GLN A 407 -21.72 -6.73 8.91
N ALA A 408 -20.85 -5.86 9.38
CA ALA A 408 -20.39 -4.71 8.61
C ALA A 408 -19.38 -5.08 7.51
N THR A 409 -18.67 -6.17 7.71
CA THR A 409 -17.59 -6.61 6.81
C THR A 409 -18.02 -7.67 5.80
N GLY A 410 -19.16 -8.32 5.97
CA GLY A 410 -19.78 -9.30 5.05
C GLY A 410 -19.87 -10.68 5.66
#